data_2740a2b0ebf91b5da73727f17d36771b
#
_entry.id   2740a2b0ebf91b5da73727f17d36771b
#
_cell.length_a   1.000
_cell.length_b   1.000
_cell.length_c   1.000
_cell.angle_alpha   90.00
_cell.angle_beta   90.00
_cell.angle_gamma   90.00
#
_symmetry.space_group_name_H-M   'P 1'
#
loop_
_entity.id
_entity.type
_entity.pdbx_description
1 polymer ?
#
loop_
_entity_poly.entity_id
_entity_poly.type
_entity_poly.pdbx_seq_one_letter_code
_entity_poly.pdbx_strand_id
1 'polypeptide(L)'
;MKRFFAALLTLLMLLALAPVLPSPTASAEEVTINVYNWGQYISDGSDGYIDVNAAFTEATGIKVNYMTFDSNETMYTKLKTGGSSYDVIIPSDYMIARLIEENMLEELDFDNIPNYSLIGDAYKNTAYDPDNKYSVPYTWGTVGIIYNSKYVDEADVGSWDLLWNEKYSGKILMFNNPRDAFAISELLLGIDVNSENEDELRSAAYKLIEQKPLVQSYVMDERVGRQRGG
;
A
#
# COMPACT_ATOMS: atom_id res chain seq x y z
N MET A 1 -75.74 -27.71 -16.65
CA MET A 1 -75.07 -26.44 -16.86
C MET A 1 -74.84 -25.63 -15.56
N LYS A 2 -75.86 -25.40 -14.71
CA LYS A 2 -75.68 -24.57 -13.47
C LYS A 2 -74.69 -25.16 -12.46
N ARG A 3 -74.49 -26.45 -12.32
CA ARG A 3 -73.57 -27.11 -11.40
C ARG A 3 -72.10 -27.08 -11.88
N PHE A 4 -71.86 -26.99 -13.19
CA PHE A 4 -70.55 -26.87 -13.78
C PHE A 4 -69.97 -25.41 -13.59
N PHE A 5 -70.88 -24.42 -13.70
CA PHE A 5 -70.47 -23.00 -13.48
C PHE A 5 -70.14 -22.71 -12.01
N ALA A 6 -70.83 -23.33 -11.06
CA ALA A 6 -70.55 -23.15 -9.66
C ALA A 6 -69.20 -23.79 -9.25
N ALA A 7 -68.86 -24.96 -9.82
CA ALA A 7 -67.57 -25.62 -9.58
C ALA A 7 -66.35 -24.85 -10.19
N LEU A 8 -66.56 -24.22 -11.34
CA LEU A 8 -65.57 -23.41 -12.01
C LEU A 8 -65.28 -22.10 -11.24
N LEU A 9 -66.35 -21.46 -10.68
CA LEU A 9 -66.19 -20.22 -9.88
C LEU A 9 -65.52 -20.49 -8.55
N THR A 10 -65.78 -21.64 -7.89
CA THR A 10 -65.10 -22.01 -6.64
C THR A 10 -63.63 -22.37 -6.87
N LEU A 11 -63.27 -22.97 -8.02
CA LEU A 11 -61.88 -23.25 -8.35
C LEU A 11 -61.11 -21.96 -8.67
N LEU A 12 -61.73 -20.97 -9.32
CA LEU A 12 -61.12 -19.65 -9.56
C LEU A 12 -60.93 -18.83 -8.27
N MET A 13 -61.84 -18.91 -7.30
CA MET A 13 -61.69 -18.24 -5.98
C MET A 13 -60.63 -18.90 -5.10
N LEU A 14 -60.39 -20.21 -5.22
CA LEU A 14 -59.35 -20.90 -4.50
C LEU A 14 -57.93 -20.60 -5.05
N LEU A 15 -57.81 -20.29 -6.33
CA LEU A 15 -56.55 -19.83 -6.93
C LEU A 15 -56.18 -18.39 -6.50
N ALA A 16 -57.15 -17.54 -6.17
CA ALA A 16 -56.93 -16.17 -5.76
C ALA A 16 -56.47 -16.03 -4.28
N LEU A 17 -56.56 -17.11 -3.48
CA LEU A 17 -56.10 -17.15 -2.09
C LEU A 17 -54.76 -17.90 -1.92
N ALA A 18 -54.03 -18.18 -2.99
CA ALA A 18 -52.67 -18.67 -2.85
C ALA A 18 -51.84 -17.61 -2.12
N PRO A 19 -51.21 -17.95 -0.96
CA PRO A 19 -50.35 -16.99 -0.32
C PRO A 19 -49.26 -16.62 -1.32
N VAL A 20 -49.12 -15.31 -1.60
CA VAL A 20 -47.96 -14.78 -2.31
C VAL A 20 -46.76 -15.11 -1.42
N LEU A 21 -46.11 -16.25 -1.68
CA LEU A 21 -44.82 -16.55 -1.03
C LEU A 21 -43.89 -15.37 -1.39
N PRO A 22 -43.29 -14.73 -0.39
CA PRO A 22 -42.30 -13.73 -0.69
C PRO A 22 -41.24 -14.40 -1.60
N SER A 23 -41.05 -13.84 -2.79
CA SER A 23 -39.94 -14.26 -3.64
C SER A 23 -38.67 -14.22 -2.78
N PRO A 24 -37.83 -15.27 -2.81
CA PRO A 24 -36.55 -15.15 -2.15
C PRO A 24 -35.89 -13.89 -2.68
N THR A 25 -35.75 -12.89 -1.84
CA THR A 25 -34.86 -11.75 -2.12
C THR A 25 -33.53 -12.40 -2.42
N ALA A 26 -33.09 -12.34 -3.66
CA ALA A 26 -31.75 -12.73 -4.02
C ALA A 26 -30.85 -11.89 -3.09
N SER A 27 -30.21 -12.56 -2.14
CA SER A 27 -29.17 -11.93 -1.34
C SER A 27 -28.18 -11.42 -2.36
N ALA A 28 -27.99 -10.11 -2.43
CA ALA A 28 -26.92 -9.55 -3.24
C ALA A 28 -25.64 -10.28 -2.83
N GLU A 29 -24.94 -10.85 -3.79
CA GLU A 29 -23.68 -11.55 -3.54
C GLU A 29 -22.76 -10.55 -2.84
N GLU A 30 -22.24 -10.93 -1.68
CA GLU A 30 -21.41 -10.06 -0.87
C GLU A 30 -20.05 -9.86 -1.56
N VAL A 31 -19.84 -8.67 -2.11
CA VAL A 31 -18.60 -8.32 -2.80
C VAL A 31 -17.50 -8.09 -1.79
N THR A 32 -16.37 -8.76 -1.97
CA THR A 32 -15.17 -8.57 -1.14
C THR A 32 -13.99 -8.28 -2.05
N ILE A 33 -13.19 -7.26 -1.72
CA ILE A 33 -11.93 -6.94 -2.40
C ILE A 33 -10.75 -7.26 -1.48
N ASN A 34 -9.65 -7.71 -2.08
CA ASN A 34 -8.39 -8.02 -1.43
C ASN A 34 -7.42 -6.86 -1.65
N VAL A 35 -7.05 -6.17 -0.57
CA VAL A 35 -6.14 -5.03 -0.61
C VAL A 35 -4.83 -5.39 0.06
N TYR A 36 -3.70 -5.10 -0.58
CA TYR A 36 -2.37 -5.38 -0.08
C TYR A 36 -1.53 -4.11 -0.02
N ASN A 37 -1.23 -3.64 1.18
CA ASN A 37 -0.64 -2.33 1.44
C ASN A 37 0.48 -2.40 2.49
N TRP A 38 1.16 -1.30 2.70
CA TRP A 38 2.07 -1.09 3.82
C TRP A 38 1.32 -1.04 5.15
N GLY A 39 1.99 -1.49 6.23
CA GLY A 39 1.34 -1.66 7.53
C GLY A 39 0.80 -0.39 8.17
N GLN A 40 1.33 0.78 7.82
CA GLN A 40 0.96 2.06 8.44
C GLN A 40 0.39 3.11 7.46
N TYR A 41 -0.04 2.68 6.29
CA TYR A 41 -0.53 3.59 5.24
C TYR A 41 -2.04 3.82 5.27
N ILE A 42 -2.74 3.30 6.28
CA ILE A 42 -4.18 3.50 6.46
C ILE A 42 -4.51 3.62 7.95
N SER A 43 -5.52 4.39 8.27
CA SER A 43 -6.08 4.44 9.63
C SER A 43 -7.00 3.24 9.86
N ASP A 44 -6.78 2.52 10.95
CA ASP A 44 -7.47 1.28 11.32
C ASP A 44 -8.43 1.42 12.52
N GLY A 45 -8.74 2.66 12.90
CA GLY A 45 -9.59 2.97 14.05
C GLY A 45 -8.86 3.01 15.39
N SER A 46 -7.55 2.73 15.42
CA SER A 46 -6.74 2.87 16.63
C SER A 46 -6.56 4.34 17.02
N ASP A 47 -6.22 4.60 18.28
CA ASP A 47 -5.91 5.93 18.82
C ASP A 47 -7.01 7.00 18.62
N GLY A 48 -8.27 6.56 18.40
CA GLY A 48 -9.42 7.47 18.18
C GLY A 48 -9.53 7.99 16.74
N TYR A 49 -8.76 7.46 15.82
CA TYR A 49 -8.89 7.74 14.39
C TYR A 49 -10.01 6.92 13.75
N ILE A 50 -10.42 7.31 12.54
CA ILE A 50 -11.42 6.57 11.78
C ILE A 50 -10.85 5.23 11.28
N ASP A 51 -11.65 4.16 11.34
CA ASP A 51 -11.38 2.94 10.58
C ASP A 51 -11.84 3.15 9.13
N VAL A 52 -10.87 3.37 8.23
CA VAL A 52 -11.14 3.68 6.82
C VAL A 52 -11.76 2.49 6.09
N ASN A 53 -11.35 1.26 6.38
CA ASN A 53 -11.90 0.06 5.75
C ASN A 53 -13.35 -0.19 6.18
N ALA A 54 -13.65 0.01 7.46
CA ALA A 54 -15.02 -0.08 7.99
C ALA A 54 -15.91 1.01 7.38
N ALA A 55 -15.43 2.26 7.32
CA ALA A 55 -16.17 3.36 6.72
C ALA A 55 -16.42 3.15 5.22
N PHE A 56 -15.45 2.60 4.47
CA PHE A 56 -15.63 2.23 3.08
C PHE A 56 -16.70 1.15 2.92
N THR A 57 -16.65 0.12 3.75
CA THR A 57 -17.64 -0.97 3.73
C THR A 57 -19.04 -0.45 4.06
N GLU A 58 -19.16 0.44 5.05
CA GLU A 58 -20.44 1.06 5.39
C GLU A 58 -21.01 1.90 4.23
N ALA A 59 -20.15 2.64 3.54
CA ALA A 59 -20.56 3.52 2.45
C ALA A 59 -20.91 2.77 1.15
N THR A 60 -20.27 1.62 0.88
CA THR A 60 -20.36 0.94 -0.43
C THR A 60 -21.02 -0.42 -0.37
N GLY A 61 -21.08 -1.07 0.79
CA GLY A 61 -21.47 -2.48 0.93
C GLY A 61 -20.37 -3.47 0.50
N ILE A 62 -19.18 -2.97 0.07
CA ILE A 62 -18.06 -3.81 -0.36
C ILE A 62 -17.17 -4.09 0.84
N LYS A 63 -16.91 -5.36 1.13
CA LYS A 63 -15.97 -5.75 2.18
C LYS A 63 -14.53 -5.60 1.73
N VAL A 64 -13.65 -5.25 2.67
CA VAL A 64 -12.21 -5.15 2.43
C VAL A 64 -11.49 -6.23 3.23
N ASN A 65 -10.85 -7.16 2.53
CA ASN A 65 -9.87 -8.08 3.10
C ASN A 65 -8.49 -7.42 3.01
N TYR A 66 -8.07 -6.78 4.11
CA TYR A 66 -6.87 -5.95 4.14
C TYR A 66 -5.67 -6.74 4.67
N MET A 67 -4.60 -6.75 3.89
CA MET A 67 -3.35 -7.43 4.23
C MET A 67 -2.18 -6.45 4.11
N THR A 68 -1.12 -6.70 4.88
CA THR A 68 0.07 -5.83 4.89
C THR A 68 1.32 -6.56 4.45
N PHE A 69 2.29 -5.79 3.94
CA PHE A 69 3.64 -6.26 3.62
C PHE A 69 4.70 -5.34 4.21
N ASP A 70 5.89 -5.88 4.41
CA ASP A 70 7.01 -5.19 5.04
C ASP A 70 7.98 -4.57 4.02
N SER A 71 7.99 -5.09 2.77
CA SER A 71 8.84 -4.58 1.70
C SER A 71 8.23 -4.86 0.34
N ASN A 72 8.57 -4.03 -0.66
CA ASN A 72 8.17 -4.25 -2.05
C ASN A 72 8.64 -5.61 -2.57
N GLU A 73 9.82 -6.07 -2.16
CA GLU A 73 10.42 -7.33 -2.59
C GLU A 73 9.63 -8.54 -2.05
N THR A 74 9.18 -8.48 -0.80
CA THR A 74 8.31 -9.50 -0.19
C THR A 74 6.96 -9.54 -0.89
N MET A 75 6.35 -8.38 -1.10
CA MET A 75 5.10 -8.23 -1.84
C MET A 75 5.23 -8.80 -3.26
N TYR A 76 6.25 -8.38 -4.01
CA TYR A 76 6.53 -8.86 -5.36
C TYR A 76 6.70 -10.38 -5.41
N THR A 77 7.51 -10.94 -4.50
CA THR A 77 7.73 -12.39 -4.43
C THR A 77 6.41 -13.14 -4.23
N LYS A 78 5.55 -12.63 -3.38
CA LYS A 78 4.23 -13.22 -3.12
C LYS A 78 3.31 -13.15 -4.33
N LEU A 79 3.30 -12.03 -5.06
CA LEU A 79 2.56 -11.91 -6.32
C LEU A 79 3.08 -12.91 -7.37
N LYS A 80 4.41 -13.00 -7.51
CA LYS A 80 5.07 -13.84 -8.53
C LYS A 80 4.87 -15.33 -8.30
N THR A 81 4.85 -15.78 -7.05
CA THR A 81 4.69 -17.21 -6.72
C THR A 81 3.27 -17.73 -6.94
N GLY A 82 2.32 -16.87 -7.10
CA GLY A 82 0.92 -17.22 -7.38
C GLY A 82 0.24 -17.94 -6.20
N GLY A 83 -0.87 -17.77 -5.83
CA GLY A 83 -1.57 -18.39 -4.68
C GLY A 83 -2.34 -17.38 -3.86
N SER A 84 -2.22 -16.11 -4.25
CA SER A 84 -3.05 -15.03 -3.72
C SER A 84 -3.47 -14.13 -4.86
N SER A 85 -4.76 -13.81 -4.91
CA SER A 85 -5.31 -12.81 -5.82
C SER A 85 -5.52 -11.53 -5.02
N TYR A 86 -4.99 -10.44 -5.51
CA TYR A 86 -5.20 -9.11 -4.96
C TYR A 86 -5.90 -8.24 -6.00
N ASP A 87 -6.89 -7.49 -5.56
CA ASP A 87 -7.62 -6.55 -6.42
C ASP A 87 -6.94 -5.19 -6.44
N VAL A 88 -6.31 -4.80 -5.31
CA VAL A 88 -5.57 -3.54 -5.17
C VAL A 88 -4.27 -3.79 -4.41
N ILE A 89 -3.17 -3.26 -4.95
CA ILE A 89 -1.86 -3.25 -4.30
C ILE A 89 -1.31 -1.82 -4.22
N ILE A 90 -0.59 -1.47 -3.17
CA ILE A 90 -0.04 -0.13 -2.97
C ILE A 90 1.49 -0.20 -2.80
N PRO A 91 2.25 -0.46 -3.86
CA PRO A 91 3.70 -0.49 -3.81
C PRO A 91 4.32 0.89 -4.04
N SER A 92 5.65 0.96 -3.90
CA SER A 92 6.41 2.14 -4.33
C SER A 92 6.51 2.22 -5.86
N ASP A 93 6.81 3.40 -6.35
CA ASP A 93 6.91 3.78 -7.77
C ASP A 93 7.79 2.84 -8.61
N TYR A 94 9.02 2.55 -8.17
CA TYR A 94 9.92 1.65 -8.88
C TYR A 94 9.37 0.23 -9.04
N MET A 95 8.56 -0.20 -8.07
CA MET A 95 7.93 -1.52 -8.13
C MET A 95 6.74 -1.51 -9.08
N ILE A 96 6.00 -0.39 -9.18
CA ILE A 96 4.98 -0.22 -10.22
C ILE A 96 5.61 -0.33 -11.61
N ALA A 97 6.73 0.38 -11.87
CA ALA A 97 7.46 0.27 -13.14
C ALA A 97 7.77 -1.20 -13.48
N ARG A 98 8.32 -1.93 -12.52
CA ARG A 98 8.64 -3.36 -12.70
C ARG A 98 7.41 -4.21 -12.98
N LEU A 99 6.33 -4.00 -12.26
CA LEU A 99 5.08 -4.78 -12.44
C LEU A 99 4.44 -4.49 -13.81
N ILE A 100 4.57 -3.27 -14.32
CA ILE A 100 4.14 -2.90 -15.68
C ILE A 100 4.98 -3.64 -16.72
N GLU A 101 6.32 -3.60 -16.62
CA GLU A 101 7.23 -4.30 -17.53
C GLU A 101 6.97 -5.81 -17.58
N GLU A 102 6.59 -6.40 -16.44
CA GLU A 102 6.30 -7.82 -16.33
C GLU A 102 4.84 -8.17 -16.66
N ASN A 103 4.02 -7.21 -17.09
CA ASN A 103 2.59 -7.37 -17.41
C ASN A 103 1.80 -8.00 -16.25
N MET A 104 2.04 -7.52 -15.05
CA MET A 104 1.40 -8.02 -13.82
C MET A 104 0.28 -7.10 -13.31
N LEU A 105 0.00 -5.99 -14.00
CA LEU A 105 -1.06 -5.03 -13.66
C LEU A 105 -2.09 -4.97 -14.78
N GLU A 106 -3.34 -4.73 -14.40
CA GLU A 106 -4.44 -4.41 -15.31
C GLU A 106 -4.50 -2.90 -15.54
N GLU A 107 -4.91 -2.48 -16.75
CA GLU A 107 -5.17 -1.07 -17.04
C GLU A 107 -6.38 -0.57 -16.24
N LEU A 108 -6.28 0.63 -15.66
CA LEU A 108 -7.36 1.26 -14.92
C LEU A 108 -8.38 1.93 -15.85
N ASP A 109 -9.65 1.76 -15.56
CA ASP A 109 -10.72 2.52 -16.18
C ASP A 109 -10.95 3.83 -15.43
N PHE A 110 -10.35 4.91 -15.91
CA PHE A 110 -10.41 6.23 -15.28
C PHE A 110 -11.79 6.89 -15.34
N ASP A 111 -12.69 6.42 -16.20
CA ASP A 111 -14.09 6.88 -16.19
C ASP A 111 -14.79 6.47 -14.88
N ASN A 112 -14.33 5.40 -14.26
CA ASN A 112 -14.79 4.94 -12.95
C ASN A 112 -14.03 5.56 -11.76
N ILE A 113 -13.03 6.43 -12.01
CA ILE A 113 -12.21 7.07 -10.98
C ILE A 113 -12.33 8.61 -11.07
N PRO A 114 -13.52 9.20 -10.87
CA PRO A 114 -13.73 10.62 -11.08
C PRO A 114 -12.87 11.52 -10.16
N ASN A 115 -12.54 11.01 -8.97
CA ASN A 115 -11.70 11.73 -8.01
C ASN A 115 -10.23 11.83 -8.43
N TYR A 116 -9.80 11.12 -9.50
CA TYR A 116 -8.46 11.29 -10.07
C TYR A 116 -8.18 12.74 -10.46
N SER A 117 -9.22 13.49 -10.86
CA SER A 117 -9.13 14.92 -11.17
C SER A 117 -8.64 15.78 -9.98
N LEU A 118 -8.78 15.29 -8.74
CA LEU A 118 -8.35 15.98 -7.52
C LEU A 118 -6.86 15.77 -7.22
N ILE A 119 -6.20 14.82 -7.89
CA ILE A 119 -4.76 14.61 -7.75
C ILE A 119 -4.02 15.80 -8.37
N GLY A 120 -3.03 16.34 -7.65
CA GLY A 120 -2.20 17.44 -8.15
C GLY A 120 -1.39 17.03 -9.39
N ASP A 121 -1.25 17.94 -10.35
CA ASP A 121 -0.61 17.63 -11.64
C ASP A 121 0.87 17.23 -11.50
N ALA A 122 1.55 17.67 -10.45
CA ALA A 122 2.93 17.27 -10.16
C ALA A 122 3.11 15.76 -9.90
N TYR A 123 2.02 15.05 -9.58
CA TYR A 123 2.03 13.61 -9.26
C TYR A 123 1.46 12.75 -10.40
N LYS A 124 1.10 13.37 -11.53
CA LYS A 124 0.57 12.70 -12.71
C LYS A 124 1.66 12.54 -13.78
N ASN A 125 1.50 11.59 -14.68
CA ASN A 125 2.41 11.33 -15.79
C ASN A 125 3.88 11.16 -15.35
N THR A 126 4.06 10.47 -14.23
CA THR A 126 5.38 10.21 -13.67
C THR A 126 6.15 9.17 -14.47
N ALA A 127 7.48 9.16 -14.37
CA ALA A 127 8.32 8.29 -15.18
C ALA A 127 8.00 6.78 -15.04
N TYR A 128 7.46 6.36 -13.94
CA TYR A 128 7.09 4.95 -13.69
C TYR A 128 5.78 4.52 -14.36
N ASP A 129 4.88 5.45 -14.66
CA ASP A 129 3.62 5.23 -15.38
C ASP A 129 3.27 6.49 -16.21
N PRO A 130 3.99 6.74 -17.33
CA PRO A 130 3.94 8.02 -18.03
C PRO A 130 2.56 8.39 -18.60
N ASP A 131 1.76 7.38 -18.90
CA ASP A 131 0.42 7.55 -19.46
C ASP A 131 -0.68 7.47 -18.38
N ASN A 132 -0.31 7.28 -17.11
CA ASN A 132 -1.22 7.00 -15.98
C ASN A 132 -2.25 5.91 -16.29
N LYS A 133 -1.79 4.77 -16.84
CA LYS A 133 -2.69 3.68 -17.22
C LYS A 133 -2.94 2.68 -16.11
N TYR A 134 -1.96 2.50 -15.21
CA TYR A 134 -1.91 1.37 -14.29
C TYR A 134 -1.99 1.79 -12.83
N SER A 135 -1.81 3.07 -12.53
CA SER A 135 -1.66 3.54 -11.16
C SER A 135 -2.36 4.86 -10.85
N VAL A 136 -2.73 5.02 -9.59
CA VAL A 136 -3.19 6.28 -9.01
C VAL A 136 -2.26 6.64 -7.85
N PRO A 137 -1.67 7.84 -7.82
CA PRO A 137 -0.83 8.27 -6.70
C PRO A 137 -1.59 8.24 -5.38
N TYR A 138 -1.04 7.54 -4.38
CA TYR A 138 -1.66 7.39 -3.06
C TYR A 138 -1.07 8.36 -2.04
N THR A 139 0.26 8.33 -1.90
CA THR A 139 0.99 9.20 -0.97
C THR A 139 2.42 9.40 -1.44
N TRP A 140 3.07 10.41 -0.91
CA TRP A 140 4.50 10.65 -1.09
C TRP A 140 5.09 11.10 0.24
N GLY A 141 6.40 10.99 0.37
CA GLY A 141 7.10 11.39 1.57
C GLY A 141 8.56 11.71 1.32
N THR A 142 9.23 12.14 2.36
CA THR A 142 10.67 12.40 2.37
C THR A 142 11.35 11.50 3.37
N VAL A 143 12.58 11.08 3.07
CA VAL A 143 13.44 10.36 3.99
C VAL A 143 14.32 11.36 4.74
N GLY A 144 14.51 11.13 6.03
CA GLY A 144 15.31 12.00 6.87
C GLY A 144 15.86 11.28 8.10
N ILE A 145 16.79 11.91 8.80
CA ILE A 145 17.33 11.40 10.05
C ILE A 145 16.50 11.89 11.22
N ILE A 146 16.02 10.96 12.03
CA ILE A 146 15.43 11.25 13.34
C ILE A 146 16.49 10.99 14.38
N TYR A 147 16.77 11.97 15.23
CA TYR A 147 17.77 11.85 16.28
C TYR A 147 17.24 12.28 17.66
N ASN A 148 17.84 11.73 18.71
CA ASN A 148 17.52 12.13 20.08
C ASN A 148 18.42 13.29 20.50
N SER A 149 17.86 14.49 20.60
CA SER A 149 18.57 15.73 20.93
C SER A 149 19.24 15.74 22.31
N LYS A 150 18.97 14.76 23.18
CA LYS A 150 19.67 14.60 24.46
C LYS A 150 21.03 13.90 24.33
N TYR A 151 21.27 13.19 23.22
CA TYR A 151 22.43 12.34 23.02
C TYR A 151 23.24 12.67 21.76
N VAL A 152 22.65 13.39 20.83
CA VAL A 152 23.29 13.81 19.59
C VAL A 152 23.61 15.30 19.70
N ASP A 153 24.88 15.66 19.49
CA ASP A 153 25.28 17.05 19.49
C ASP A 153 24.73 17.78 18.26
N GLU A 154 24.21 18.96 18.47
CA GLU A 154 23.61 19.77 17.39
C GLU A 154 24.61 20.11 16.28
N ALA A 155 25.88 20.21 16.62
CA ALA A 155 26.97 20.46 15.67
C ALA A 155 27.20 19.31 14.67
N ASP A 156 26.74 18.09 15.00
CA ASP A 156 26.88 16.91 14.15
C ASP A 156 25.65 16.71 13.24
N VAL A 157 24.60 17.54 13.42
CA VAL A 157 23.33 17.42 12.69
C VAL A 157 23.36 18.25 11.41
N GLY A 158 22.61 17.81 10.38
CA GLY A 158 22.43 18.56 9.13
C GLY A 158 23.03 17.88 7.90
N SER A 159 23.66 16.72 8.08
CA SER A 159 24.18 15.90 6.97
C SER A 159 23.89 14.42 7.21
N TRP A 160 23.83 13.65 6.13
CA TRP A 160 23.80 12.17 6.17
C TRP A 160 25.06 11.57 6.82
N ASP A 161 26.18 12.31 6.91
CA ASP A 161 27.42 11.90 7.59
C ASP A 161 27.18 11.49 9.06
N LEU A 162 26.12 12.00 9.67
CA LEU A 162 25.71 11.61 11.03
C LEU A 162 25.57 10.09 11.18
N LEU A 163 25.11 9.40 10.14
CA LEU A 163 24.94 7.95 10.13
C LEU A 163 26.27 7.17 9.96
N TRP A 164 27.39 7.87 9.72
CA TRP A 164 28.75 7.31 9.65
C TRP A 164 29.66 7.84 10.76
N ASN A 165 29.11 8.63 11.68
CA ASN A 165 29.90 9.22 12.78
C ASN A 165 30.18 8.15 13.86
N GLU A 166 31.47 7.80 14.03
CA GLU A 166 31.92 6.79 15.00
C GLU A 166 31.54 7.12 16.46
N LYS A 167 31.31 8.39 16.77
CA LYS A 167 30.83 8.85 18.07
C LYS A 167 29.52 8.21 18.48
N TYR A 168 28.70 7.83 17.49
CA TYR A 168 27.39 7.22 17.69
C TYR A 168 27.37 5.71 17.36
N SER A 169 28.55 5.10 17.32
CA SER A 169 28.68 3.66 17.06
C SER A 169 27.80 2.82 17.99
N GLY A 170 27.11 1.84 17.42
CA GLY A 170 26.19 0.95 18.15
C GLY A 170 24.88 1.62 18.58
N LYS A 171 24.58 2.84 18.09
CA LYS A 171 23.34 3.58 18.40
C LYS A 171 22.60 4.03 17.14
N ILE A 172 23.04 3.60 15.99
CA ILE A 172 22.45 3.94 14.69
C ILE A 172 21.45 2.85 14.30
N LEU A 173 20.24 3.26 13.99
CA LEU A 173 19.26 2.43 13.32
C LEU A 173 19.25 2.79 11.84
N MET A 174 19.37 1.79 10.98
CA MET A 174 19.38 1.97 9.53
C MET A 174 18.22 1.23 8.90
N PHE A 175 17.73 1.72 7.77
CA PHE A 175 16.67 1.04 7.03
C PHE A 175 17.10 -0.34 6.53
N ASN A 176 16.22 -1.31 6.68
CA ASN A 176 16.29 -2.60 6.01
C ASN A 176 15.57 -2.55 4.63
N ASN A 177 15.49 -1.38 4.04
CA ASN A 177 15.03 -1.14 2.68
C ASN A 177 16.25 -0.80 1.82
N PRO A 178 16.63 -1.65 0.84
CA PRO A 178 17.84 -1.44 0.06
C PRO A 178 17.81 -0.14 -0.75
N ARG A 179 16.66 0.26 -1.30
CA ARG A 179 16.55 1.49 -2.09
C ARG A 179 16.88 2.72 -1.27
N ASP A 180 16.26 2.88 -0.09
CA ASP A 180 16.51 4.02 0.78
C ASP A 180 17.93 4.02 1.33
N ALA A 181 18.45 2.85 1.70
CA ALA A 181 19.83 2.71 2.18
C ALA A 181 20.85 3.12 1.10
N PHE A 182 20.67 2.65 -0.14
CA PHE A 182 21.52 3.05 -1.27
C PHE A 182 21.40 4.54 -1.56
N ALA A 183 20.17 5.08 -1.64
CA ALA A 183 19.94 6.48 -1.91
C ALA A 183 20.66 7.40 -0.91
N ILE A 184 20.62 7.06 0.38
CA ILE A 184 21.36 7.80 1.42
C ILE A 184 22.87 7.77 1.16
N SER A 185 23.40 6.61 0.80
CA SER A 185 24.82 6.42 0.49
C SER A 185 25.24 7.15 -0.79
N GLU A 186 24.41 7.11 -1.82
CA GLU A 186 24.61 7.80 -3.10
C GLU A 186 24.63 9.32 -2.90
N LEU A 187 23.66 9.86 -2.17
CA LEU A 187 23.61 11.28 -1.81
C LEU A 187 24.87 11.73 -1.07
N LEU A 188 25.38 10.91 -0.15
CA LEU A 188 26.59 11.19 0.60
C LEU A 188 27.84 11.23 -0.30
N LEU A 189 27.85 10.42 -1.35
CA LEU A 189 28.93 10.35 -2.34
C LEU A 189 28.74 11.34 -3.50
N GLY A 190 27.63 12.08 -3.55
CA GLY A 190 27.29 12.97 -4.65
C GLY A 190 26.91 12.26 -5.94
N ILE A 191 26.42 11.02 -5.82
CA ILE A 191 25.92 10.18 -6.91
C ILE A 191 24.42 10.46 -7.10
N ASP A 192 23.96 10.40 -8.34
CA ASP A 192 22.52 10.47 -8.65
C ASP A 192 21.81 9.21 -8.09
N VAL A 193 20.75 9.39 -7.30
CA VAL A 193 19.97 8.31 -6.71
C VAL A 193 19.24 7.42 -7.74
N ASN A 194 19.21 7.82 -8.98
CA ASN A 194 18.71 7.04 -10.12
C ASN A 194 19.84 6.50 -11.00
N SER A 195 21.09 6.53 -10.54
CA SER A 195 22.21 5.99 -11.32
C SER A 195 22.05 4.50 -11.58
N GLU A 196 22.28 4.12 -12.85
CA GLU A 196 22.37 2.72 -13.30
C GLU A 196 23.83 2.27 -13.52
N ASN A 197 24.80 3.15 -13.18
CA ASN A 197 26.21 2.86 -13.34
C ASN A 197 26.68 1.89 -12.24
N GLU A 198 27.13 0.69 -12.67
CA GLU A 198 27.56 -0.35 -11.76
C GLU A 198 28.71 0.05 -10.82
N ASP A 199 29.65 0.91 -11.26
CA ASP A 199 30.78 1.34 -10.45
C ASP A 199 30.31 2.34 -9.36
N GLU A 200 29.33 3.20 -9.69
CA GLU A 200 28.69 4.10 -8.74
C GLU A 200 27.89 3.33 -7.69
N LEU A 201 27.06 2.37 -8.14
CA LEU A 201 26.31 1.49 -7.24
C LEU A 201 27.26 0.65 -6.34
N ARG A 202 28.36 0.19 -6.88
CA ARG A 202 29.39 -0.51 -6.11
C ARG A 202 30.04 0.38 -5.05
N SER A 203 30.30 1.65 -5.39
CA SER A 203 30.83 2.64 -4.47
C SER A 203 29.85 2.91 -3.32
N ALA A 204 28.55 3.05 -3.63
CA ALA A 204 27.50 3.19 -2.63
C ALA A 204 27.42 1.95 -1.71
N ALA A 205 27.53 0.74 -2.27
CA ALA A 205 27.57 -0.49 -1.49
C ALA A 205 28.76 -0.54 -0.53
N TYR A 206 29.97 -0.16 -0.98
CA TYR A 206 31.14 -0.09 -0.10
C TYR A 206 30.94 0.93 1.03
N LYS A 207 30.31 2.07 0.75
CA LYS A 207 30.01 3.06 1.77
C LYS A 207 29.05 2.52 2.85
N LEU A 208 28.06 1.71 2.45
CA LEU A 208 27.18 1.02 3.40
C LEU A 208 27.92 -0.08 4.20
N ILE A 209 28.89 -0.77 3.58
CA ILE A 209 29.75 -1.73 4.29
C ILE A 209 30.60 -1.05 5.36
N GLU A 210 31.13 0.15 5.08
CA GLU A 210 31.84 0.97 6.07
C GLU A 210 30.95 1.34 7.26
N GLN A 211 29.67 1.62 7.03
CA GLN A 211 28.71 1.95 8.08
C GLN A 211 28.37 0.77 8.98
N LYS A 212 28.36 -0.44 8.41
CA LYS A 212 27.84 -1.64 9.07
C LYS A 212 28.33 -1.86 10.51
N PRO A 213 29.62 -1.64 10.87
CA PRO A 213 30.10 -1.79 12.26
C PRO A 213 29.48 -0.77 13.24
N LEU A 214 28.96 0.35 12.73
CA LEU A 214 28.37 1.42 13.53
C LEU A 214 26.89 1.20 13.81
N VAL A 215 26.23 0.33 13.00
CA VAL A 215 24.79 0.12 13.05
C VAL A 215 24.43 -0.82 14.20
N GLN A 216 23.48 -0.40 15.03
CA GLN A 216 22.90 -1.21 16.09
C GLN A 216 21.93 -2.27 15.51
N SER A 217 21.10 -1.85 14.59
CA SER A 217 20.10 -2.72 13.98
C SER A 217 19.62 -2.15 12.65
N TYR A 218 19.23 -3.05 11.74
CA TYR A 218 18.46 -2.72 10.55
C TYR A 218 16.98 -2.88 10.87
N VAL A 219 16.16 -1.88 10.55
CA VAL A 219 14.74 -1.83 10.92
C VAL A 219 13.89 -1.48 9.72
N MET A 220 12.66 -1.99 9.72
CA MET A 220 11.61 -1.53 8.82
C MET A 220 10.82 -0.39 9.50
N ASP A 221 10.14 0.43 8.71
CA ASP A 221 9.42 1.62 9.15
C ASP A 221 8.47 1.36 10.33
N GLU A 222 7.81 0.22 10.34
CA GLU A 222 6.86 -0.17 11.39
C GLU A 222 7.48 -0.28 12.80
N ARG A 223 8.78 -0.56 12.90
CA ARG A 223 9.45 -0.70 14.19
C ARG A 223 9.88 0.62 14.81
N VAL A 224 10.11 1.63 13.98
CA VAL A 224 10.53 2.97 14.46
C VAL A 224 9.41 3.64 15.27
N GLY A 225 8.15 3.41 14.90
CA GLY A 225 6.98 3.92 15.62
C GLY A 225 6.81 3.34 17.03
N ARG A 226 7.14 2.07 17.24
CA ARG A 226 6.97 1.40 18.54
C ARG A 226 8.02 1.74 19.59
N GLN A 227 9.19 2.23 19.19
CA GLN A 227 10.26 2.62 20.12
C GLN A 227 10.07 4.02 20.73
N ARG A 228 9.06 4.78 20.31
CA ARG A 228 8.74 6.11 20.88
C ARG A 228 7.97 6.08 22.19
N GLY A 229 7.47 4.93 22.63
CA GLY A 229 6.62 4.76 23.81
C GLY A 229 7.29 4.12 25.04
N GLY A 230 8.61 4.02 25.09
CA GLY A 230 9.37 3.44 26.20
C GLY A 230 10.23 4.45 26.94
#